data_657218465d5c818c8a240963340fd615
#
_entry.id   657218465d5c818c8a240963340fd615
#
_cell.length_a   1.000
_cell.length_b   1.000
_cell.length_c   1.000
_cell.angle_alpha   90.00
_cell.angle_beta   90.00
_cell.angle_gamma   90.00
#
_symmetry.space_group_name_H-M   'P 1'
#
loop_
_entity.id
_entity.type
_entity.pdbx_description
1 polymer ?
#
loop_
_entity_poly.entity_id
_entity_poly.type
_entity_poly.pdbx_seq_one_letter_code
_entity_poly.pdbx_strand_id
1 'polypeptide(L)'
;MAAPSVMASSLAAFQARARHCLEASQQQVCEQALLEAEALQRRASARSAYPCQTLLLGVQADLVMQQLQAGRGAQAVADLQVATRGCAGL
;
A
#
# COMPACT_ATOMS: atom_id res chain seq x y z
N MET A 1 -0.95 -11.45 -24.35
CA MET A 1 -1.19 -11.54 -23.75
C MET A 1 -1.34 -11.12 -22.46
N ALA A 2 -1.57 -11.15 -21.65
CA ALA A 2 -1.78 -11.03 -20.33
C ALA A 2 -1.45 -9.82 -19.58
N ALA A 3 -0.83 -8.93 -20.13
CA ALA A 3 -0.39 -7.76 -19.44
C ALA A 3 -1.45 -6.99 -18.66
N PRO A 4 -2.70 -6.92 -19.13
CA PRO A 4 -3.68 -6.08 -18.43
C PRO A 4 -4.02 -6.55 -17.04
N SER A 5 -3.80 -7.81 -16.73
CA SER A 5 -4.14 -8.28 -15.40
C SER A 5 -3.26 -7.67 -14.32
N VAL A 6 -2.09 -7.16 -14.68
CA VAL A 6 -1.23 -6.49 -13.72
C VAL A 6 -1.92 -5.25 -13.15
N MET A 7 -2.56 -4.46 -14.00
CA MET A 7 -3.27 -3.27 -13.54
C MET A 7 -4.49 -3.65 -12.71
N ALA A 8 -5.24 -4.64 -13.17
CA ALA A 8 -6.46 -5.04 -12.48
C ALA A 8 -6.18 -5.58 -11.08
N SER A 9 -5.02 -6.25 -10.91
CA SER A 9 -4.70 -6.88 -9.64
C SER A 9 -3.81 -6.05 -8.74
N SER A 10 -3.43 -4.85 -9.16
CA SER A 10 -2.39 -4.11 -8.44
C SER A 10 -2.76 -3.76 -7.00
N LEU A 11 -4.01 -3.43 -6.74
CA LEU A 11 -4.42 -3.11 -5.37
C LEU A 11 -4.39 -4.34 -4.48
N ALA A 12 -4.89 -5.47 -4.97
CA ALA A 12 -4.88 -6.71 -4.20
C ALA A 12 -3.46 -7.20 -3.96
N ALA A 13 -2.60 -7.12 -4.97
CA ALA A 13 -1.21 -7.52 -4.84
C ALA A 13 -0.48 -6.62 -3.85
N PHE A 14 -0.74 -5.31 -3.91
CA PHE A 14 -0.19 -4.38 -2.96
C PHE A 14 -0.62 -4.71 -1.53
N GLN A 15 -1.91 -4.97 -1.34
CA GLN A 15 -2.42 -5.29 -0.01
C GLN A 15 -1.70 -6.49 0.59
N ALA A 16 -1.53 -7.56 -0.19
CA ALA A 16 -0.86 -8.76 0.29
C ALA A 16 0.59 -8.48 0.66
N ARG A 17 1.29 -7.72 -0.18
CA ARG A 17 2.70 -7.42 0.04
C ARG A 17 2.90 -6.46 1.21
N ALA A 18 2.06 -5.45 1.30
CA ALA A 18 2.13 -4.49 2.40
C ALA A 18 1.87 -5.18 3.73
N ARG A 19 0.87 -6.08 3.76
CA ARG A 19 0.58 -6.82 4.98
C ARG A 19 1.76 -7.69 5.38
N HIS A 20 2.37 -8.36 4.42
CA HIS A 20 3.56 -9.17 4.71
C HIS A 20 4.67 -8.30 5.29
N CYS A 21 4.90 -7.12 4.74
CA CYS A 21 5.89 -6.19 5.27
C CYS A 21 5.58 -5.84 6.74
N LEU A 22 4.33 -5.50 7.01
CA LEU A 22 3.93 -5.07 8.35
C LEU A 22 4.00 -6.21 9.37
N GLU A 23 3.92 -7.45 8.92
CA GLU A 23 3.93 -8.59 9.82
C GLU A 23 5.31 -9.24 9.96
N ALA A 24 6.12 -9.20 8.90
CA ALA A 24 7.39 -9.94 8.87
C ALA A 24 8.63 -9.07 8.70
N SER A 25 8.48 -7.82 8.33
CA SER A 25 9.60 -6.85 8.22
C SER A 25 10.71 -7.29 7.27
N GLN A 26 10.41 -8.09 6.25
CA GLN A 26 11.40 -8.44 5.25
C GLN A 26 11.70 -7.25 4.36
N GLN A 27 12.97 -6.86 4.28
CA GLN A 27 13.35 -5.62 3.63
C GLN A 27 12.89 -5.55 2.18
N GLN A 28 13.11 -6.60 1.40
CA GLN A 28 12.74 -6.59 -0.02
C GLN A 28 11.22 -6.44 -0.19
N VAL A 29 10.46 -7.12 0.65
CA VAL A 29 9.00 -7.05 0.58
C VAL A 29 8.54 -5.64 0.95
N CYS A 30 9.14 -5.05 1.98
CA CYS A 30 8.79 -3.70 2.40
C CYS A 30 9.12 -2.66 1.33
N GLU A 31 10.28 -2.79 0.69
CA GLU A 31 10.66 -1.89 -0.40
C GLU A 31 9.70 -1.99 -1.57
N GLN A 32 9.34 -3.22 -1.94
CA GLN A 32 8.39 -3.44 -3.03
C GLN A 32 7.02 -2.85 -2.68
N ALA A 33 6.56 -3.09 -1.47
CA ALA A 33 5.27 -2.56 -1.04
C ALA A 33 5.26 -1.04 -1.05
N LEU A 34 6.36 -0.41 -0.64
CA LEU A 34 6.45 1.04 -0.64
C LEU A 34 6.39 1.59 -2.07
N LEU A 35 7.11 0.98 -3.01
CA LEU A 35 7.06 1.41 -4.41
C LEU A 35 5.65 1.27 -4.97
N GLU A 36 4.95 0.19 -4.62
CA GLU A 36 3.58 0.00 -5.08
C GLU A 36 2.63 1.03 -4.47
N ALA A 37 2.83 1.35 -3.19
CA ALA A 37 2.02 2.37 -2.54
C ALA A 37 2.20 3.73 -3.21
N GLU A 38 3.44 4.08 -3.57
CA GLU A 38 3.72 5.32 -4.26
C GLU A 38 3.06 5.36 -5.63
N ALA A 39 3.10 4.25 -6.37
CA ALA A 39 2.47 4.19 -7.68
C ALA A 39 0.95 4.32 -7.59
N LEU A 40 0.35 3.66 -6.61
CA LEU A 40 -1.09 3.75 -6.39
C LEU A 40 -1.49 5.16 -5.95
N GLN A 41 -0.67 5.78 -5.10
CA GLN A 41 -0.92 7.13 -4.63
C GLN A 41 -0.90 8.12 -5.81
N ARG A 42 0.06 7.97 -6.72
CA ARG A 42 0.10 8.82 -7.91
C ARG A 42 -1.11 8.61 -8.79
N ARG A 43 -1.56 7.37 -8.93
CA ARG A 43 -2.75 7.07 -9.72
C ARG A 43 -4.00 7.69 -9.08
N ALA A 44 -4.11 7.59 -7.76
CA ALA A 44 -5.24 8.20 -7.05
C ALA A 44 -5.24 9.72 -7.25
N SER A 45 -4.07 10.34 -7.17
CA SER A 45 -3.94 11.78 -7.41
C SER A 45 -4.38 12.14 -8.83
N ALA A 46 -3.94 11.37 -9.83
CA ALA A 46 -4.28 11.62 -11.22
C ALA A 46 -5.79 11.50 -11.49
N ARG A 47 -6.49 10.72 -10.68
CA ARG A 47 -7.94 10.55 -10.80
C ARG A 47 -8.70 11.44 -9.84
N SER A 48 -8.03 12.34 -9.16
CA SER A 48 -8.61 13.20 -8.14
C SER A 48 -9.30 12.41 -7.02
N ALA A 49 -8.83 11.19 -6.77
CA ALA A 49 -9.35 10.35 -5.70
C ALA A 49 -8.60 10.69 -4.41
N TYR A 50 -8.83 11.90 -3.91
CA TYR A 50 -8.04 12.44 -2.80
C TYR A 50 -8.20 11.69 -1.49
N PRO A 51 -9.39 11.21 -1.11
CA PRO A 51 -9.49 10.38 0.09
C PRO A 51 -8.62 9.13 0.00
N CYS A 52 -8.61 8.46 -1.15
CA CYS A 52 -7.74 7.31 -1.38
C CYS A 52 -6.27 7.72 -1.31
N GLN A 53 -5.91 8.83 -1.95
CA GLN A 53 -4.54 9.32 -1.95
C GLN A 53 -4.05 9.55 -0.51
N THR A 54 -4.86 10.19 0.32
CA THR A 54 -4.49 10.48 1.70
C THR A 54 -4.28 9.20 2.50
N LEU A 55 -5.16 8.22 2.31
CA LEU A 55 -5.03 6.94 2.99
C LEU A 55 -3.74 6.22 2.59
N LEU A 56 -3.39 6.26 1.30
CA LEU A 56 -2.17 5.63 0.83
C LEU A 56 -0.92 6.33 1.37
N LEU A 57 -0.97 7.65 1.54
CA LEU A 57 0.15 8.36 2.16
C LEU A 57 0.38 7.89 3.59
N GLY A 58 -0.70 7.65 4.33
CA GLY A 58 -0.60 7.09 5.68
C GLY A 58 0.02 5.71 5.69
N VAL A 59 -0.36 4.86 4.73
CA VAL A 59 0.22 3.53 4.63
C VAL A 59 1.70 3.62 4.26
N GLN A 60 2.09 4.54 3.38
CA GLN A 60 3.50 4.74 3.07
C GLN A 60 4.29 5.05 4.33
N ALA A 61 3.77 5.92 5.17
CA ALA A 61 4.43 6.25 6.43
C ALA A 61 4.57 5.01 7.32
N ASP A 62 3.53 4.20 7.40
CA ASP A 62 3.59 2.97 8.20
C ASP A 62 4.64 1.99 7.66
N LEU A 63 4.76 1.87 6.33
CA LEU A 63 5.76 1.00 5.72
C LEU A 63 7.17 1.49 5.99
N VAL A 64 7.40 2.80 5.92
CA VAL A 64 8.71 3.37 6.23
C VAL A 64 9.05 3.13 7.68
N MET A 65 8.12 3.36 8.59
CA MET A 65 8.35 3.14 10.01
C MET A 65 8.68 1.66 10.28
N GLN A 66 8.02 0.75 9.58
CA GLN A 66 8.29 -0.66 9.73
C GLN A 66 9.73 -0.98 9.33
N GLN A 67 10.21 -0.39 8.23
CA GLN A 67 11.60 -0.59 7.80
C GLN A 67 12.60 -0.06 8.81
N LEU A 68 12.22 0.96 9.56
CA LEU A 68 13.08 1.56 10.57
C LEU A 68 12.95 0.87 11.94
N GLN A 69 12.27 -0.25 11.98
CA GLN A 69 12.07 -1.01 13.21
C GLN A 69 11.22 -0.24 14.23
N ALA A 70 10.39 0.67 13.75
CA ALA A 70 9.52 1.48 14.59
C ALA A 70 8.07 1.37 14.13
N GLY A 71 7.69 0.19 13.63
CA GLY A 71 6.36 -0.04 13.11
C GLY A 71 5.28 0.08 14.17
N ARG A 72 4.06 0.37 13.71
CA ARG A 72 2.93 0.62 14.59
C ARG A 72 2.06 -0.63 14.81
N GLY A 73 2.53 -1.79 14.37
CA GLY A 73 1.85 -3.06 14.65
C GLY A 73 0.42 -3.12 14.12
N ALA A 74 -0.51 -3.47 15.00
CA ALA A 74 -1.91 -3.64 14.60
C ALA A 74 -2.52 -2.36 14.01
N GLN A 75 -2.05 -1.19 14.45
CA GLN A 75 -2.56 0.06 13.90
C GLN A 75 -2.18 0.21 12.43
N ALA A 76 -0.95 -0.17 12.08
CA ALA A 76 -0.52 -0.12 10.69
C ALA A 76 -1.35 -1.06 9.81
N VAL A 77 -1.64 -2.25 10.31
CA VAL A 77 -2.48 -3.22 9.58
C VAL A 77 -3.89 -2.64 9.41
N ALA A 78 -4.43 -2.00 10.44
CA ALA A 78 -5.74 -1.37 10.35
C ALA A 78 -5.74 -0.24 9.32
N ASP A 79 -4.68 0.57 9.29
CA ASP A 79 -4.55 1.64 8.28
C ASP A 79 -4.54 1.06 6.88
N LEU A 80 -3.85 -0.06 6.68
CA LEU A 80 -3.81 -0.72 5.39
C LEU A 80 -5.21 -1.20 4.98
N GLN A 81 -5.97 -1.77 5.90
CA GLN A 81 -7.31 -2.24 5.61
C GLN A 81 -8.23 -1.09 5.21
N VAL A 82 -8.13 0.03 5.91
CA VAL A 82 -8.93 1.21 5.59
C VAL A 82 -8.55 1.74 4.20
N ALA A 83 -7.25 1.79 3.89
CA ALA A 83 -6.79 2.26 2.59
C ALA A 83 -7.27 1.35 1.47
N THR A 84 -7.23 0.04 1.69
CA THR A 84 -7.68 -0.92 0.67
C THR A 84 -9.15 -0.71 0.35
N ARG A 85 -9.98 -0.49 1.37
CA ARG A 85 -11.40 -0.22 1.16
C ARG A 85 -11.62 1.15 0.52
N GLY A 86 -10.90 2.17 0.99
CA GLY A 86 -11.06 3.52 0.48
C GLY A 86 -10.54 3.71 -0.94
N CYS A 87 -9.71 2.80 -1.41
CA CYS A 87 -9.15 2.83 -2.76
C CYS A 87 -9.78 1.80 -3.69
N ALA A 88 -10.87 1.16 -3.28
CA ALA A 88 -11.52 0.16 -4.12
C ALA A 88 -11.87 0.79 -5.46
N GLY A 89 -11.60 0.07 -6.53
CA GLY A 89 -11.85 0.56 -7.88
C GLY A 89 -10.70 1.34 -8.48
N LEU A 90 -9.67 1.57 -7.70
CA LEU A 90 -8.49 2.24 -8.23
C LEU A 90 -7.75 1.32 -9.18
#